data_a3d0f3965897f7c2227ee0b277192137
#
_entry.id   a3d0f3965897f7c2227ee0b277192137
#
_cell.length_a   1.000
_cell.length_b   1.000
_cell.length_c   1.000
_cell.angle_alpha   90.00
_cell.angle_beta   90.00
_cell.angle_gamma   90.00
#
_symmetry.space_group_name_H-M   'P 1'
#
loop_
_entity.id
_entity.type
_entity.pdbx_description
1 polymer ?
#
loop_
_entity_poly.entity_id
_entity_poly.type
_entity_poly.pdbx_seq_one_letter_code
_entity_poly.pdbx_strand_id
1 'polypeptide(L)'
;MLLKLSFNSLYARLLTVGMTVLAISFSLMLYMSVEKLRTSAYTSFTDTISQTDLIVGARASSVQLMLYSVFRIGNATNNITWESYQDILDKDEVDWAVPISLGDSHKGFRVMGTTKDFFTRYKYRGGQSIIVEKGFLFNDLYDVVLGAGVAEKLEYGIDSPLIVSHLSLIHI
;
A
#
# COMPACT_ATOMS: atom_id res chain seq x y z
N MET A 1 -11.27 34.07 49.37
CA MET A 1 -10.61 35.34 49.01
C MET A 1 -9.58 35.14 47.92
N LEU A 2 -8.68 34.15 47.99
CA LEU A 2 -7.64 33.87 47.01
C LEU A 2 -8.16 33.52 45.57
N LEU A 3 -9.20 32.70 45.45
CA LEU A 3 -9.81 32.33 44.17
C LEU A 3 -10.37 33.55 43.39
N LYS A 4 -11.00 34.51 44.12
CA LYS A 4 -11.53 35.74 43.52
C LYS A 4 -10.41 36.66 42.97
N LEU A 5 -9.29 36.73 43.72
CA LEU A 5 -8.10 37.48 43.32
C LEU A 5 -7.43 36.84 42.08
N SER A 6 -7.34 35.50 42.02
CA SER A 6 -6.80 34.76 40.87
C SER A 6 -7.65 34.97 39.61
N PHE A 7 -8.98 34.93 39.75
CA PHE A 7 -9.89 35.20 38.63
C PHE A 7 -9.78 36.63 38.09
N ASN A 8 -9.70 37.62 38.97
CA ASN A 8 -9.53 39.00 38.54
C ASN A 8 -8.17 39.26 37.90
N SER A 9 -7.12 38.59 38.36
CA SER A 9 -5.79 38.66 37.73
C SER A 9 -5.77 38.01 36.35
N LEU A 10 -6.48 36.89 36.14
CA LEU A 10 -6.68 36.26 34.87
C LEU A 10 -7.43 37.19 33.88
N TYR A 11 -8.47 37.84 34.34
CA TYR A 11 -9.24 38.77 33.51
C TYR A 11 -8.43 39.99 33.08
N ALA A 12 -7.56 40.53 33.98
CA ALA A 12 -6.68 41.64 33.64
C ALA A 12 -5.60 41.28 32.57
N ARG A 13 -5.31 39.97 32.38
CA ARG A 13 -4.32 39.47 31.46
C ARG A 13 -4.91 38.52 30.40
N LEU A 14 -6.16 38.76 30.01
CA LEU A 14 -6.94 37.85 29.16
C LEU A 14 -6.22 37.55 27.84
N LEU A 15 -5.58 38.53 27.23
CA LEU A 15 -4.86 38.41 25.99
C LEU A 15 -3.64 37.49 26.10
N THR A 16 -2.85 37.66 27.19
CA THR A 16 -1.67 36.81 27.45
C THR A 16 -2.08 35.35 27.74
N VAL A 17 -3.10 35.19 28.58
CA VAL A 17 -3.65 33.87 28.89
C VAL A 17 -4.24 33.20 27.66
N GLY A 18 -4.99 33.94 26.86
CA GLY A 18 -5.55 33.44 25.62
C GLY A 18 -4.48 32.98 24.62
N MET A 19 -3.42 33.76 24.43
CA MET A 19 -2.29 33.39 23.58
C MET A 19 -1.56 32.15 24.06
N THR A 20 -1.38 32.03 25.41
CA THR A 20 -0.75 30.83 26.00
C THR A 20 -1.60 29.58 25.78
N VAL A 21 -2.92 29.68 26.02
CA VAL A 21 -3.85 28.57 25.76
C VAL A 21 -3.86 28.17 24.31
N LEU A 22 -3.89 29.15 23.38
CA LEU A 22 -3.81 28.88 21.94
C LEU A 22 -2.50 28.17 21.56
N ALA A 23 -1.37 28.64 22.07
CA ALA A 23 -0.07 28.03 21.79
C ALA A 23 0.00 26.57 22.29
N ILE A 24 -0.49 26.30 23.49
CA ILE A 24 -0.54 24.94 24.05
C ILE A 24 -1.51 24.07 23.23
N SER A 25 -2.69 24.59 22.91
CA SER A 25 -3.69 23.87 22.10
C SER A 25 -3.15 23.49 20.73
N PHE A 26 -2.48 24.44 20.08
CA PHE A 26 -1.86 24.20 18.76
C PHE A 26 -0.72 23.17 18.84
N SER A 27 0.11 23.23 19.88
CA SER A 27 1.16 22.26 20.12
C SER A 27 0.60 20.83 20.34
N LEU A 28 -0.43 20.70 21.16
CA LEU A 28 -1.12 19.43 21.39
C LEU A 28 -1.80 18.90 20.12
N MET A 29 -2.43 19.78 19.35
CA MET A 29 -3.05 19.41 18.07
C MET A 29 -2.01 18.87 17.08
N LEU A 30 -0.85 19.53 16.96
CA LEU A 30 0.24 19.06 16.11
C LEU A 30 0.77 17.70 16.58
N TYR A 31 1.00 17.55 17.89
CA TYR A 31 1.46 16.28 18.46
C TYR A 31 0.49 15.13 18.16
N MET A 32 -0.80 15.33 18.42
CA MET A 32 -1.83 14.31 18.15
C MET A 32 -1.96 14.01 16.67
N SER A 33 -1.81 15.01 15.80
CA SER A 33 -1.85 14.83 14.35
C SER A 33 -0.68 13.99 13.83
N VAL A 34 0.53 14.27 14.31
CA VAL A 34 1.73 13.49 13.95
C VAL A 34 1.61 12.05 14.43
N GLU A 35 1.16 11.83 15.65
CA GLU A 35 0.98 10.49 16.22
C GLU A 35 -0.10 9.69 15.45
N LYS A 36 -1.20 10.34 15.09
CA LYS A 36 -2.24 9.73 14.27
C LYS A 36 -1.73 9.36 12.87
N LEU A 37 -0.96 10.24 12.23
CA LEU A 37 -0.32 9.95 10.94
C LEU A 37 0.64 8.76 11.04
N ARG A 38 1.49 8.76 12.06
CA ARG A 38 2.44 7.67 12.31
C ARG A 38 1.72 6.32 12.49
N THR A 39 0.71 6.29 13.34
CA THR A 39 -0.05 5.07 13.61
C THR A 39 -0.82 4.61 12.37
N SER A 40 -1.45 5.54 11.63
CA SER A 40 -2.15 5.22 10.39
C SER A 40 -1.21 4.70 9.30
N ALA A 41 -0.02 5.27 9.17
CA ALA A 41 0.99 4.76 8.23
C ALA A 41 1.44 3.35 8.60
N TYR A 42 1.70 3.09 9.88
CA TYR A 42 2.11 1.77 10.37
C TYR A 42 1.01 0.72 10.17
N THR A 43 -0.23 1.02 10.55
CA THR A 43 -1.36 0.11 10.34
C THR A 43 -1.63 -0.14 8.86
N SER A 44 -1.59 0.89 8.02
CA SER A 44 -1.75 0.74 6.58
C SER A 44 -0.68 -0.16 5.97
N PHE A 45 0.56 -0.07 6.45
CA PHE A 45 1.64 -0.94 6.02
C PHE A 45 1.40 -2.40 6.43
N THR A 46 1.17 -2.65 7.73
CA THR A 46 0.90 -4.00 8.26
C THR A 46 -0.36 -4.62 7.67
N ASP A 47 -1.38 -3.83 7.42
CA ASP A 47 -2.63 -4.29 6.81
C ASP A 47 -2.44 -4.67 5.32
N THR A 48 -1.52 -4.02 4.62
CA THR A 48 -1.29 -4.29 3.20
C THR A 48 -0.52 -5.60 2.96
N ILE A 49 0.34 -6.00 3.89
CA ILE A 49 1.19 -7.21 3.77
C ILE A 49 0.97 -8.18 4.94
N SER A 50 -0.27 -8.31 5.38
CA SER A 50 -0.62 -9.24 6.45
C SER A 50 -0.12 -10.66 6.16
N GLN A 51 0.55 -11.29 7.12
CA GLN A 51 1.07 -12.66 7.03
C GLN A 51 2.19 -12.89 5.98
N THR A 52 2.93 -11.84 5.62
CA THR A 52 4.13 -11.95 4.79
C THR A 52 5.34 -11.56 5.63
N ASP A 53 6.26 -12.50 5.84
CA ASP A 53 7.42 -12.30 6.71
C ASP A 53 8.54 -11.53 6.01
N LEU A 54 8.72 -11.75 4.70
CA LEU A 54 9.84 -11.22 3.95
C LEU A 54 9.43 -10.78 2.53
N ILE A 55 9.98 -9.67 2.09
CA ILE A 55 9.91 -9.21 0.71
C ILE A 55 11.31 -9.25 0.11
N VAL A 56 11.47 -10.04 -0.94
CA VAL A 56 12.73 -10.20 -1.67
C VAL A 56 12.64 -9.50 -3.02
N GLY A 57 13.66 -8.76 -3.38
CA GLY A 57 13.74 -8.08 -4.68
C GLY A 57 15.18 -7.90 -5.14
N ALA A 58 15.35 -7.44 -6.36
CA ALA A 58 16.66 -7.08 -6.88
C ALA A 58 17.33 -6.01 -6.02
N ARG A 59 18.66 -5.94 -6.06
CA ARG A 59 19.44 -5.00 -5.25
C ARG A 59 19.00 -3.55 -5.51
N ALA A 60 18.32 -2.98 -4.52
CA ALA A 60 17.80 -1.63 -4.51
C ALA A 60 17.77 -1.11 -3.06
N SER A 61 17.34 0.14 -2.84
CA SER A 61 17.08 0.59 -1.47
C SER A 61 15.85 -0.11 -0.88
N SER A 62 15.87 -0.39 0.42
CA SER A 62 14.74 -1.00 1.12
C SER A 62 13.43 -0.18 0.98
N VAL A 63 13.55 1.15 0.95
CA VAL A 63 12.41 2.05 0.74
C VAL A 63 11.84 1.89 -0.67
N GLN A 64 12.69 1.82 -1.68
CA GLN A 64 12.26 1.63 -3.08
C GLN A 64 11.58 0.27 -3.28
N LEU A 65 12.17 -0.79 -2.71
CA LEU A 65 11.57 -2.12 -2.74
C LEU A 65 10.19 -2.13 -2.07
N MET A 66 10.05 -1.49 -0.93
CA MET A 66 8.79 -1.36 -0.22
C MET A 66 7.74 -0.56 -1.01
N LEU A 67 8.12 0.60 -1.55
CA LEU A 67 7.21 1.42 -2.37
C LEU A 67 6.70 0.65 -3.59
N TYR A 68 7.56 -0.10 -4.23
CA TYR A 68 7.21 -0.87 -5.42
C TYR A 68 6.38 -2.11 -5.10
N SER A 69 6.82 -2.96 -4.16
CA SER A 69 6.19 -4.24 -3.86
C SER A 69 4.89 -4.11 -3.07
N VAL A 70 4.83 -3.17 -2.12
CA VAL A 70 3.68 -3.00 -1.21
C VAL A 70 2.70 -1.97 -1.75
N PHE A 71 3.20 -0.76 -2.03
CA PHE A 71 2.34 0.36 -2.42
C PHE A 71 2.10 0.45 -3.93
N ARG A 72 2.79 -0.36 -4.73
CA ARG A 72 2.69 -0.34 -6.20
C ARG A 72 3.05 1.00 -6.82
N ILE A 73 3.94 1.76 -6.16
CA ILE A 73 4.39 3.09 -6.58
C ILE A 73 5.79 3.02 -7.17
N GLY A 74 6.03 3.73 -8.28
CA GLY A 74 7.32 3.77 -8.96
C GLY A 74 7.49 2.62 -9.96
N ASN A 75 8.69 2.50 -10.53
CA ASN A 75 9.06 1.44 -11.46
C ASN A 75 10.25 0.67 -10.88
N ALA A 76 10.30 -0.63 -11.13
CA ALA A 76 11.47 -1.42 -10.78
C ALA A 76 12.64 -1.01 -11.69
N THR A 77 13.78 -0.71 -11.07
CA THR A 77 15.03 -0.45 -11.81
C THR A 77 15.72 -1.75 -12.19
N ASN A 78 15.53 -2.80 -11.40
CA ASN A 78 16.07 -4.13 -11.62
C ASN A 78 15.04 -5.18 -11.21
N ASN A 79 15.05 -6.32 -11.88
CA ASN A 79 14.21 -7.46 -11.58
C ASN A 79 15.06 -8.64 -11.07
N ILE A 80 14.46 -9.52 -10.29
CA ILE A 80 15.02 -10.85 -10.03
C ILE A 80 14.70 -11.76 -11.21
N THR A 81 15.57 -12.71 -11.50
CA THR A 81 15.33 -13.71 -12.54
C THR A 81 14.37 -14.79 -12.03
N TRP A 82 13.74 -15.50 -12.95
CA TRP A 82 12.91 -16.65 -12.61
C TRP A 82 13.70 -17.74 -11.89
N GLU A 83 14.94 -17.96 -12.30
CA GLU A 83 15.88 -18.88 -11.64
C GLU A 83 16.11 -18.50 -10.17
N SER A 84 16.39 -17.23 -9.89
CA SER A 84 16.56 -16.75 -8.50
C SER A 84 15.28 -16.93 -7.67
N TYR A 85 14.11 -16.80 -8.27
CA TYR A 85 12.85 -17.10 -7.62
C TYR A 85 12.72 -18.59 -7.26
N GLN A 86 13.09 -19.49 -8.18
CA GLN A 86 13.12 -20.93 -7.94
C GLN A 86 14.11 -21.29 -6.82
N ASP A 87 15.32 -20.73 -6.86
CA ASP A 87 16.33 -20.92 -5.80
C ASP A 87 15.84 -20.51 -4.40
N ILE A 88 14.95 -19.53 -4.33
CA ILE A 88 14.34 -19.11 -3.07
C ILE A 88 13.30 -20.13 -2.61
N LEU A 89 12.47 -20.62 -3.52
CA LEU A 89 11.45 -21.63 -3.22
C LEU A 89 12.04 -22.97 -2.76
N ASP A 90 13.21 -23.32 -3.28
CA ASP A 90 13.89 -24.59 -2.96
C ASP A 90 14.59 -24.59 -1.60
N LYS A 91 14.53 -23.49 -0.85
CA LYS A 91 15.08 -23.41 0.50
C LYS A 91 14.12 -24.04 1.53
N ASP A 92 14.66 -24.88 2.41
CA ASP A 92 13.90 -25.55 3.46
C ASP A 92 13.17 -24.59 4.41
N GLU A 93 13.67 -23.35 4.56
CA GLU A 93 13.11 -22.33 5.43
C GLU A 93 11.93 -21.56 4.78
N VAL A 94 11.66 -21.78 3.49
CA VAL A 94 10.62 -21.07 2.74
C VAL A 94 9.40 -21.96 2.56
N ASP A 95 8.32 -21.64 3.25
CA ASP A 95 7.05 -22.36 3.12
C ASP A 95 6.35 -22.01 1.80
N TRP A 96 6.39 -20.72 1.41
CA TRP A 96 5.84 -20.28 0.14
C TRP A 96 6.47 -18.94 -0.30
N ALA A 97 6.46 -18.70 -1.59
CA ALA A 97 6.78 -17.41 -2.17
C ALA A 97 5.82 -17.11 -3.33
N VAL A 98 5.44 -15.84 -3.46
CA VAL A 98 4.57 -15.36 -4.53
C VAL A 98 5.33 -14.36 -5.37
N PRO A 99 5.55 -14.63 -6.67
CA PRO A 99 6.23 -13.71 -7.55
C PRO A 99 5.30 -12.54 -7.89
N ILE A 100 5.87 -11.33 -7.92
CA ILE A 100 5.17 -10.12 -8.34
C ILE A 100 6.02 -9.41 -9.39
N SER A 101 5.49 -9.26 -10.59
CA SER A 101 6.06 -8.48 -11.67
C SER A 101 5.16 -7.29 -12.00
N LEU A 102 5.72 -6.12 -12.05
CA LEU A 102 5.03 -4.88 -12.38
C LEU A 102 5.83 -4.17 -13.47
N GLY A 103 5.19 -3.70 -14.50
CA GLY A 103 5.85 -3.02 -15.61
C GLY A 103 4.89 -2.71 -16.72
N ASP A 104 3.84 -3.50 -16.80
CA ASP A 104 2.84 -3.38 -17.82
C ASP A 104 1.69 -2.46 -17.40
N SER A 105 0.92 -2.04 -18.40
CA SER A 105 -0.23 -1.19 -18.17
C SER A 105 -1.35 -1.48 -19.17
N HIS A 106 -2.58 -1.20 -18.73
CA HIS A 106 -3.76 -1.18 -19.57
C HIS A 106 -4.56 0.09 -19.31
N LYS A 107 -4.71 0.95 -20.30
CA LYS A 107 -5.45 2.23 -20.18
C LYS A 107 -5.08 3.06 -18.92
N GLY A 108 -3.79 3.09 -18.57
CA GLY A 108 -3.29 3.83 -17.40
C GLY A 108 -3.39 3.07 -16.06
N PHE A 109 -3.97 1.88 -16.05
CA PHE A 109 -3.95 0.99 -14.89
C PHE A 109 -2.74 0.07 -14.96
N ARG A 110 -2.10 -0.16 -13.81
CA ARG A 110 -0.97 -1.09 -13.73
C ARG A 110 -1.44 -2.53 -13.86
N VAL A 111 -0.71 -3.30 -14.63
CA VAL A 111 -0.86 -4.74 -14.75
C VAL A 111 0.19 -5.40 -13.86
N MET A 112 -0.22 -6.40 -13.11
CA MET A 112 0.63 -7.17 -12.22
C MET A 112 0.66 -8.63 -12.69
N GLY A 113 1.85 -9.10 -13.05
CA GLY A 113 2.09 -10.51 -13.28
C GLY A 113 2.32 -11.23 -11.95
N THR A 114 1.63 -12.35 -11.75
CA THR A 114 1.72 -13.16 -10.53
C THR A 114 1.20 -14.58 -10.78
N THR A 115 1.27 -15.45 -9.77
CA THR A 115 0.70 -16.80 -9.81
C THR A 115 -0.66 -16.86 -9.08
N LYS A 116 -1.37 -17.98 -9.22
CA LYS A 116 -2.65 -18.22 -8.50
C LYS A 116 -2.46 -18.16 -6.98
N ASP A 117 -1.27 -18.47 -6.48
CA ASP A 117 -0.94 -18.43 -5.05
C ASP A 117 -1.10 -17.04 -4.46
N PHE A 118 -0.98 -15.98 -5.27
CA PHE A 118 -1.30 -14.63 -4.83
C PHE A 118 -2.70 -14.54 -4.23
N PHE A 119 -3.69 -15.14 -4.83
CA PHE A 119 -5.08 -15.05 -4.37
C PHE A 119 -5.36 -15.89 -3.11
N THR A 120 -4.59 -16.93 -2.90
CA THR A 120 -4.76 -17.84 -1.76
C THR A 120 -3.91 -17.44 -0.56
N ARG A 121 -2.66 -17.02 -0.81
CA ARG A 121 -1.66 -16.72 0.22
C ARG A 121 -1.68 -15.25 0.65
N TYR A 122 -1.88 -14.32 -0.29
CA TYR A 122 -1.91 -12.90 0.05
C TYR A 122 -3.13 -12.54 0.90
N LYS A 123 -2.85 -11.89 2.03
CA LYS A 123 -3.87 -11.42 2.97
C LYS A 123 -3.71 -9.92 3.18
N TYR A 124 -4.83 -9.24 3.37
CA TYR A 124 -4.87 -7.81 3.64
C TYR A 124 -5.79 -7.51 4.84
N ARG A 125 -5.72 -6.32 5.39
CA ARG A 125 -6.57 -5.84 6.50
C ARG A 125 -6.74 -6.86 7.63
N GLY A 126 -5.60 -7.30 8.20
CA GLY A 126 -5.65 -8.22 9.34
C GLY A 126 -6.04 -9.65 8.98
N GLY A 127 -5.76 -10.10 7.75
CA GLY A 127 -5.92 -11.51 7.35
C GLY A 127 -7.08 -11.81 6.41
N GLN A 128 -7.70 -10.80 5.82
CA GLN A 128 -8.75 -10.99 4.82
C GLN A 128 -8.18 -11.53 3.51
N SER A 129 -8.89 -12.49 2.91
CA SER A 129 -8.55 -13.06 1.60
C SER A 129 -9.13 -12.21 0.47
N ILE A 130 -8.45 -12.23 -0.69
CA ILE A 130 -9.01 -11.69 -1.93
C ILE A 130 -10.22 -12.54 -2.33
N ILE A 131 -11.33 -11.89 -2.62
CA ILE A 131 -12.56 -12.54 -3.07
C ILE A 131 -12.78 -12.19 -4.54
N VAL A 132 -13.01 -13.21 -5.37
CA VAL A 132 -13.45 -13.03 -6.75
C VAL A 132 -14.96 -12.83 -6.73
N GLU A 133 -15.41 -11.63 -7.09
CA GLU A 133 -16.82 -11.26 -7.06
C GLU A 133 -17.59 -11.88 -8.22
N LYS A 134 -16.97 -11.91 -9.41
CA LYS A 134 -17.56 -12.45 -10.63
C LYS A 134 -16.49 -13.18 -11.45
N GLY A 135 -16.88 -14.30 -12.06
CA GLY A 135 -15.99 -15.10 -12.90
C GLY A 135 -15.08 -16.03 -12.09
N PHE A 136 -13.91 -16.30 -12.61
CA PHE A 136 -12.95 -17.27 -12.08
C PHE A 136 -11.54 -16.66 -12.03
N LEU A 137 -10.65 -17.30 -11.27
CA LEU A 137 -9.22 -16.98 -11.35
C LEU A 137 -8.68 -17.39 -12.72
N PHE A 138 -7.66 -16.69 -13.19
CA PHE A 138 -6.98 -17.04 -14.42
C PHE A 138 -6.47 -18.49 -14.40
N ASN A 139 -6.65 -19.18 -15.50
CA ASN A 139 -6.27 -20.59 -15.68
C ASN A 139 -5.36 -20.79 -16.86
N ASP A 140 -5.38 -19.89 -17.82
CA ASP A 140 -4.55 -19.88 -19.03
C ASP A 140 -3.64 -18.65 -19.06
N LEU A 141 -2.66 -18.67 -19.97
CA LEU A 141 -1.65 -17.63 -20.16
C LEU A 141 -2.25 -16.25 -20.47
N TYR A 142 -3.38 -16.24 -21.18
CA TYR A 142 -4.05 -15.01 -21.60
C TYR A 142 -5.21 -14.57 -20.71
N ASP A 143 -5.44 -15.28 -19.64
CA ASP A 143 -6.49 -14.91 -18.69
C ASP A 143 -6.02 -13.78 -17.78
N VAL A 144 -6.91 -12.86 -17.47
CA VAL A 144 -6.65 -11.73 -16.59
C VAL A 144 -7.77 -11.58 -15.56
N VAL A 145 -7.40 -11.32 -14.32
CA VAL A 145 -8.34 -10.94 -13.27
C VAL A 145 -8.28 -9.43 -13.08
N LEU A 146 -9.43 -8.77 -13.21
CA LEU A 146 -9.55 -7.32 -13.02
C LEU A 146 -9.92 -6.99 -11.57
N GLY A 147 -9.32 -5.94 -11.03
CA GLY A 147 -9.82 -5.33 -9.81
C GLY A 147 -11.23 -4.75 -10.03
N ALA A 148 -12.15 -4.92 -9.08
CA ALA A 148 -13.54 -4.47 -9.20
C ALA A 148 -13.67 -3.00 -9.63
N GLY A 149 -12.89 -2.09 -9.03
CA GLY A 149 -12.89 -0.68 -9.41
C GLY A 149 -12.36 -0.39 -10.82
N VAL A 150 -11.49 -1.25 -11.38
CA VAL A 150 -11.01 -1.14 -12.77
C VAL A 150 -12.10 -1.61 -13.72
N ALA A 151 -12.73 -2.74 -13.43
CA ALA A 151 -13.83 -3.28 -14.22
C ALA A 151 -15.01 -2.29 -14.30
N GLU A 152 -15.37 -1.67 -13.19
CA GLU A 152 -16.42 -0.65 -13.13
C GLU A 152 -16.03 0.60 -13.95
N LYS A 153 -14.81 1.12 -13.75
CA LYS A 153 -14.37 2.36 -14.41
C LYS A 153 -14.19 2.22 -15.92
N LEU A 154 -13.84 1.02 -16.40
CA LEU A 154 -13.68 0.73 -17.81
C LEU A 154 -14.91 0.07 -18.45
N GLU A 155 -15.97 -0.17 -17.67
CA GLU A 155 -17.21 -0.82 -18.09
C GLU A 155 -16.96 -2.22 -18.70
N TYR A 156 -16.01 -2.98 -18.10
CA TYR A 156 -15.65 -4.32 -18.54
C TYR A 156 -16.49 -5.40 -17.86
N GLY A 157 -16.99 -6.33 -18.67
CA GLY A 157 -17.62 -7.56 -18.21
C GLY A 157 -16.66 -8.75 -18.22
N ILE A 158 -17.18 -9.93 -17.92
CA ILE A 158 -16.44 -11.20 -18.12
C ILE A 158 -16.20 -11.38 -19.62
N ASP A 159 -15.06 -11.96 -19.98
CA ASP A 159 -14.60 -12.20 -21.35
C ASP A 159 -14.39 -10.93 -22.20
N SER A 160 -14.32 -9.76 -21.57
CA SER A 160 -13.95 -8.53 -22.28
C SER A 160 -12.49 -8.60 -22.73
N PRO A 161 -12.19 -8.41 -24.03
CA PRO A 161 -10.82 -8.42 -24.52
C PRO A 161 -10.07 -7.17 -24.03
N LEU A 162 -8.84 -7.35 -23.59
CA LEU A 162 -7.97 -6.25 -23.19
C LEU A 162 -6.57 -6.36 -23.82
N ILE A 163 -5.95 -5.22 -24.02
CA ILE A 163 -4.61 -5.12 -24.58
C ILE A 163 -3.67 -4.63 -23.48
N VAL A 164 -2.68 -5.45 -23.16
CA VAL A 164 -1.62 -5.08 -22.22
C VAL A 164 -0.50 -4.39 -22.98
N SER A 165 -0.11 -3.21 -22.53
CA SER A 165 1.03 -2.48 -23.09
C SER A 165 2.25 -2.74 -22.21
N HIS A 166 3.26 -3.34 -22.79
CA HIS A 166 4.54 -3.58 -22.15
C HIS A 166 5.39 -2.32 -22.28
N LEU A 167 5.83 -1.75 -21.17
CA LEU A 167 6.63 -0.53 -21.08
C LEU A 167 6.10 0.58 -22.00
N SER A 168 5.46 1.53 -21.44
CA SER A 168 5.17 2.80 -22.11
C SER A 168 6.49 3.55 -22.35
N LEU A 169 7.31 3.07 -23.27
CA LEU A 169 8.41 3.82 -23.84
C LEU A 169 7.80 4.86 -24.77
N ILE A 170 7.50 6.01 -24.23
CA ILE A 170 7.33 7.21 -25.03
C ILE A 170 8.75 7.60 -25.48
N HIS A 171 9.14 7.12 -26.63
CA HIS A 171 10.23 7.74 -27.37
C HIS A 171 9.68 9.02 -27.99
N ILE A 172 10.06 10.12 -27.43
CA ILE A 172 9.98 11.40 -28.09
C ILE A 172 11.15 11.52 -29.04
#